data_507e743fc7e6bdb0cd21a971c4abb2d3
#
_entry.id   507e743fc7e6bdb0cd21a971c4abb2d3
#
_cell.length_a   1.000
_cell.length_b   1.000
_cell.length_c   1.000
_cell.angle_alpha   90.00
_cell.angle_beta   90.00
_cell.angle_gamma   90.00
#
_symmetry.space_group_name_H-M   'P 1'
#
loop_
_entity.id
_entity.type
_entity.pdbx_description
1 polymer ?
#
loop_
_entity_poly.entity_id
_entity_poly.type
_entity_poly.pdbx_seq_one_letter_code
_entity_poly.pdbx_strand_id
1 'polypeptide(L)'
;MKYFDWTIFVPGQLTLLLLPGEVVAVRSTRLLHRTVIGQIRRFPLRGAGGLPEALANARDMLGIRKESYCHVGMPLQAMTLVSFSLPLAAREDLPAAVRLGLMRHLPYQPDEMRWNFTSQERGDSLDISVALVQTSALDELLGHFNAAGISVASVFPTCMLLAGLIPEGGIAAQVHAAGQEVLVWNGQRICWQGGREKPDFGLMATASAMLENYGIASRRAVIFGDGEVELPPGLEAERVGPESLEYGMHQPFSIGLVPESEVRKVRRLQYTVLASTIALLLTIVLQPFQDVFLWQKRLADLEARVGALRGEAESLISIRQSNSEIRDRLERWGRRLSQNVSAPQVLGEITRLLPREAWLESLQIQDGKVILNGNAPSATFVLEQMENSAVFDNARFDAPVTRMGELEIFRIVATISPK
;
A
#
# COMPACT_ATOMS: atom_id res chain seq x y z
N MET A 1 -16.90 -4.52 7.31
CA MET A 1 -16.10 -3.29 7.44
C MET A 1 -15.40 -3.08 6.09
N LYS A 2 -15.81 -2.10 5.28
CA LYS A 2 -15.12 -1.79 4.02
C LYS A 2 -13.76 -1.21 4.42
N TYR A 3 -12.68 -1.89 4.06
CA TYR A 3 -11.34 -1.35 4.24
C TYR A 3 -11.26 -0.01 3.49
N PHE A 4 -11.01 1.03 4.23
CA PHE A 4 -10.78 2.36 3.68
C PHE A 4 -9.47 2.31 2.91
N ASP A 5 -9.56 2.37 1.58
CA ASP A 5 -8.40 2.26 0.70
C ASP A 5 -7.63 3.58 0.69
N TRP A 6 -6.65 3.69 1.57
CA TRP A 6 -5.76 4.85 1.68
C TRP A 6 -4.98 5.14 0.40
N THR A 7 -4.88 4.17 -0.51
CA THR A 7 -4.16 4.35 -1.78
C THR A 7 -4.84 5.33 -2.73
N ILE A 8 -6.12 5.65 -2.48
CA ILE A 8 -6.87 6.66 -3.24
C ILE A 8 -6.31 8.07 -2.99
N PHE A 9 -5.76 8.32 -1.80
CA PHE A 9 -5.27 9.65 -1.39
C PHE A 9 -3.78 9.85 -1.68
N VAL A 10 -3.03 8.79 -1.90
CA VAL A 10 -1.60 8.88 -2.22
C VAL A 10 -1.43 8.87 -3.74
N PRO A 11 -0.66 9.79 -4.34
CA PRO A 11 -0.41 9.80 -5.76
C PRO A 11 0.16 8.46 -6.23
N GLY A 12 -0.69 7.66 -6.87
CA GLY A 12 -0.35 6.35 -7.39
C GLY A 12 0.01 6.40 -8.86
N GLN A 13 0.75 5.40 -9.30
CA GLN A 13 1.02 5.14 -10.69
C GLN A 13 -0.02 4.14 -11.21
N LEU A 14 -0.63 4.46 -12.36
CA LEU A 14 -1.53 3.55 -13.05
C LEU A 14 -0.76 2.83 -14.14
N THR A 15 -0.83 1.51 -14.13
CA THR A 15 -0.27 0.66 -15.19
C THR A 15 -1.40 -0.16 -15.80
N LEU A 16 -1.49 -0.14 -17.12
CA LEU A 16 -2.45 -0.93 -17.89
C LEU A 16 -1.66 -1.98 -18.68
N LEU A 17 -1.93 -3.26 -18.42
CA LEU A 17 -1.32 -4.37 -19.15
C LEU A 17 -2.31 -4.83 -20.22
N LEU A 18 -1.90 -4.74 -21.47
CA LEU A 18 -2.65 -5.27 -22.61
C LEU A 18 -2.30 -6.74 -22.76
N LEU A 19 -3.22 -7.60 -22.41
CA LEU A 19 -3.08 -9.03 -22.50
C LEU A 19 -3.96 -9.60 -23.60
N PRO A 20 -3.62 -10.76 -24.20
CA PRO A 20 -4.52 -11.44 -25.10
C PRO A 20 -5.85 -11.77 -24.40
N GLY A 21 -6.94 -11.08 -24.79
CA GLY A 21 -8.28 -11.31 -24.25
C GLY A 21 -8.70 -10.44 -23.06
N GLU A 22 -7.80 -9.69 -22.41
CA GLU A 22 -8.17 -8.79 -21.31
C GLU A 22 -7.21 -7.61 -21.16
N VAL A 23 -7.67 -6.56 -20.49
CA VAL A 23 -6.83 -5.46 -19.99
C VAL A 23 -6.77 -5.57 -18.48
N VAL A 24 -5.57 -5.63 -17.92
CA VAL A 24 -5.36 -5.62 -16.47
C VAL A 24 -4.88 -4.25 -16.05
N ALA A 25 -5.66 -3.59 -15.21
CA ALA A 25 -5.31 -2.30 -14.66
C ALA A 25 -4.80 -2.46 -13.23
N VAL A 26 -3.62 -1.89 -12.97
CA VAL A 26 -2.95 -1.97 -11.69
C VAL A 26 -2.65 -0.56 -11.20
N ARG A 27 -3.16 -0.22 -10.02
CA ARG A 27 -2.76 1.00 -9.32
C ARG A 27 -1.71 0.65 -8.29
N SER A 28 -0.52 1.19 -8.44
CA SER A 28 0.58 1.02 -7.49
C SER A 28 1.01 2.37 -6.92
N THR A 29 1.44 2.37 -5.67
CA THR A 29 1.95 3.55 -4.99
C THR A 29 3.32 3.25 -4.44
N ARG A 30 4.28 4.14 -4.66
CA ARG A 30 5.61 3.99 -4.07
C ARG A 30 5.66 4.69 -2.72
N LEU A 31 5.74 3.89 -1.66
CA LEU A 31 5.90 4.37 -0.30
C LEU A 31 7.36 4.13 0.13
N LEU A 32 8.14 5.22 0.30
CA LEU A 32 9.59 5.15 0.58
C LEU A 32 10.34 4.35 -0.52
N HIS A 33 10.79 3.14 -0.20
CA HIS A 33 11.53 2.26 -1.11
C HIS A 33 10.73 1.05 -1.60
N ARG A 34 9.46 0.92 -1.17
CA ARG A 34 8.60 -0.22 -1.56
C ARG A 34 7.46 0.24 -2.46
N THR A 35 7.19 -0.54 -3.50
CA THR A 35 5.98 -0.39 -4.31
C THR A 35 4.86 -1.16 -3.64
N VAL A 36 3.80 -0.47 -3.29
CA VAL A 36 2.58 -1.07 -2.72
C VAL A 36 1.53 -1.11 -3.81
N ILE A 37 1.01 -2.29 -4.08
CA ILE A 37 -0.09 -2.49 -5.02
C ILE A 37 -1.39 -2.24 -4.27
N GLY A 38 -2.14 -1.24 -4.71
CA GLY A 38 -3.41 -0.87 -4.07
C GLY A 38 -4.59 -1.58 -4.69
N GLN A 39 -4.73 -1.55 -5.99
CA GLN A 39 -5.91 -2.07 -6.68
C GLN A 39 -5.53 -2.74 -7.99
N ILE A 40 -6.06 -3.95 -8.20
CA ILE A 40 -5.95 -4.68 -9.46
C ILE A 40 -7.38 -4.92 -9.99
N ARG A 41 -7.59 -4.61 -11.28
CA ARG A 41 -8.86 -4.82 -11.97
C ARG A 41 -8.61 -5.44 -13.35
N ARG A 42 -9.46 -6.37 -13.74
CA ARG A 42 -9.41 -7.06 -15.04
C ARG A 42 -10.63 -6.67 -15.88
N PHE A 43 -10.41 -6.32 -17.11
CA PHE A 43 -11.42 -5.90 -18.08
C PHE A 43 -11.33 -6.82 -19.30
N PRO A 44 -12.25 -7.76 -19.48
CA PRO A 44 -12.20 -8.70 -20.60
C PRO A 44 -12.46 -7.98 -21.93
N LEU A 45 -11.68 -8.33 -22.94
CA LEU A 45 -11.87 -7.89 -24.33
C LEU A 45 -12.97 -8.74 -24.98
N ARG A 46 -14.24 -8.45 -24.70
CA ARG A 46 -15.39 -9.21 -25.23
C ARG A 46 -16.22 -8.36 -26.18
N GLY A 47 -16.72 -8.99 -27.25
CA GLY A 47 -17.68 -8.38 -28.19
C GLY A 47 -17.08 -7.43 -29.22
N ALA A 48 -17.96 -6.70 -29.94
CA ALA A 48 -17.57 -5.78 -31.01
C ALA A 48 -16.84 -4.51 -30.50
N GLY A 49 -16.96 -4.19 -29.20
CA GLY A 49 -16.32 -3.00 -28.60
C GLY A 49 -14.82 -3.20 -28.28
N GLY A 50 -14.40 -4.44 -28.09
CA GLY A 50 -12.98 -4.79 -27.90
C GLY A 50 -12.21 -3.89 -26.91
N LEU A 51 -11.03 -3.43 -27.34
CA LEU A 51 -10.13 -2.58 -26.54
C LEU A 51 -10.74 -1.22 -26.15
N PRO A 52 -11.43 -0.47 -27.02
CA PRO A 52 -12.02 0.82 -26.64
C PRO A 52 -13.03 0.71 -25.49
N GLU A 53 -13.87 -0.32 -25.50
CA GLU A 53 -14.85 -0.55 -24.44
C GLU A 53 -14.18 -0.93 -23.10
N ALA A 54 -13.17 -1.81 -23.15
CA ALA A 54 -12.41 -2.18 -21.96
C ALA A 54 -11.69 -0.97 -21.34
N LEU A 55 -11.13 -0.08 -22.16
CA LEU A 55 -10.49 1.15 -21.71
C LEU A 55 -11.48 2.15 -21.12
N ALA A 56 -12.67 2.30 -21.71
CA ALA A 56 -13.72 3.16 -21.18
C ALA A 56 -14.20 2.64 -19.81
N ASN A 57 -14.42 1.33 -19.68
CA ASN A 57 -14.78 0.69 -18.41
C ASN A 57 -13.66 0.85 -17.36
N ALA A 58 -12.40 0.71 -17.76
CA ALA A 58 -11.26 0.92 -16.88
C ALA A 58 -11.20 2.36 -16.36
N ARG A 59 -11.41 3.35 -17.25
CA ARG A 59 -11.45 4.77 -16.88
C ARG A 59 -12.54 5.03 -15.85
N ASP A 60 -13.77 4.56 -16.11
CA ASP A 60 -14.93 4.87 -15.28
C ASP A 60 -14.85 4.15 -13.91
N MET A 61 -14.45 2.88 -13.89
CA MET A 61 -14.33 2.12 -12.63
C MET A 61 -13.16 2.55 -11.76
N LEU A 62 -12.06 3.03 -12.34
CA LEU A 62 -10.88 3.47 -11.60
C LEU A 62 -10.87 4.99 -11.36
N GLY A 63 -11.85 5.72 -11.89
CA GLY A 63 -11.91 7.18 -11.78
C GLY A 63 -10.69 7.86 -12.39
N ILE A 64 -10.21 7.36 -13.56
CA ILE A 64 -9.03 7.91 -14.23
C ILE A 64 -9.37 9.30 -14.76
N ARG A 65 -8.64 10.31 -14.29
CA ARG A 65 -8.78 11.68 -14.79
C ARG A 65 -7.93 11.88 -16.04
N LYS A 66 -8.36 12.76 -16.92
CA LYS A 66 -7.64 13.08 -18.17
C LYS A 66 -6.21 13.60 -17.93
N GLU A 67 -5.98 14.20 -16.77
CA GLU A 67 -4.65 14.69 -16.37
C GLU A 67 -3.76 13.61 -15.76
N SER A 68 -4.29 12.40 -15.55
CA SER A 68 -3.52 11.29 -14.99
C SER A 68 -2.85 10.53 -16.11
N TYR A 69 -1.53 10.40 -16.03
CA TYR A 69 -0.77 9.59 -16.95
C TYR A 69 -0.76 8.12 -16.52
N CYS A 70 -0.91 7.22 -17.51
CA CYS A 70 -0.72 5.79 -17.29
C CYS A 70 0.50 5.25 -18.04
N HIS A 71 1.01 4.11 -17.58
CA HIS A 71 2.04 3.33 -18.26
C HIS A 71 1.38 2.10 -18.87
N VAL A 72 1.71 1.76 -20.10
CA VAL A 72 1.04 0.68 -20.83
C VAL A 72 2.03 -0.45 -21.12
N GLY A 73 1.73 -1.63 -20.56
CA GLY A 73 2.41 -2.86 -20.91
C GLY A 73 1.83 -3.43 -22.21
N MET A 74 2.67 -3.60 -23.21
CA MET A 74 2.30 -4.12 -24.52
C MET A 74 2.76 -5.58 -24.69
N PRO A 75 2.02 -6.40 -25.44
CA PRO A 75 2.48 -7.73 -25.80
C PRO A 75 3.70 -7.68 -26.73
N LEU A 76 4.53 -8.73 -26.69
CA LEU A 76 5.71 -8.87 -27.55
C LEU A 76 5.38 -8.89 -29.03
N GLN A 77 4.17 -9.30 -29.39
CA GLN A 77 3.71 -9.27 -30.78
C GLN A 77 3.60 -7.83 -31.33
N ALA A 78 3.34 -6.87 -30.45
CA ALA A 78 3.25 -5.45 -30.79
C ALA A 78 4.57 -4.69 -30.60
N MET A 79 5.55 -5.29 -29.93
CA MET A 79 6.87 -4.70 -29.68
C MET A 79 7.98 -5.67 -30.04
N THR A 80 8.97 -5.20 -30.78
CA THR A 80 10.15 -6.00 -31.12
C THR A 80 11.28 -5.68 -30.14
N LEU A 81 11.95 -6.73 -29.64
CA LEU A 81 13.13 -6.60 -28.81
C LEU A 81 14.34 -7.09 -29.60
N VAL A 82 15.38 -6.28 -29.68
CA VAL A 82 16.62 -6.61 -30.40
C VAL A 82 17.80 -6.40 -29.48
N SER A 83 18.72 -7.35 -29.47
CA SER A 83 19.97 -7.21 -28.71
C SER A 83 21.16 -7.40 -29.62
N PHE A 84 22.15 -6.52 -29.51
CA PHE A 84 23.40 -6.56 -30.24
C PHE A 84 24.52 -5.90 -29.41
N SER A 85 25.78 -6.13 -29.82
CA SER A 85 26.93 -5.55 -29.13
C SER A 85 27.56 -4.46 -29.96
N LEU A 86 28.01 -3.40 -29.31
CA LEU A 86 28.78 -2.30 -29.90
C LEU A 86 30.17 -2.23 -29.26
N PRO A 87 31.19 -1.71 -29.95
CA PRO A 87 32.48 -1.41 -29.31
C PRO A 87 32.32 -0.38 -28.18
N LEU A 88 33.13 -0.47 -27.14
CA LEU A 88 33.12 0.49 -26.03
C LEU A 88 33.30 1.96 -26.48
N ALA A 89 34.05 2.19 -27.55
CA ALA A 89 34.22 3.51 -28.18
C ALA A 89 32.89 4.16 -28.62
N ALA A 90 31.82 3.36 -28.85
CA ALA A 90 30.50 3.88 -29.20
C ALA A 90 29.80 4.61 -28.03
N ARG A 91 30.36 4.57 -26.82
CA ARG A 91 29.82 5.25 -25.65
C ARG A 91 29.73 6.77 -25.80
N GLU A 92 30.62 7.40 -26.57
CA GLU A 92 30.66 8.86 -26.76
C GLU A 92 29.39 9.39 -27.44
N ASP A 93 28.82 8.62 -28.39
CA ASP A 93 27.54 8.95 -29.03
C ASP A 93 26.69 7.69 -29.19
N LEU A 94 26.29 7.16 -28.02
CA LEU A 94 25.55 5.91 -27.91
C LEU A 94 24.23 5.91 -28.69
N PRO A 95 23.39 6.97 -28.66
CA PRO A 95 22.15 7.00 -29.43
C PRO A 95 22.37 6.86 -30.94
N ALA A 96 23.36 7.55 -31.52
CA ALA A 96 23.68 7.44 -32.94
C ALA A 96 24.25 6.05 -33.30
N ALA A 97 25.12 5.50 -32.46
CA ALA A 97 25.64 4.15 -32.65
C ALA A 97 24.55 3.08 -32.58
N VAL A 98 23.61 3.20 -31.64
CA VAL A 98 22.45 2.30 -31.53
C VAL A 98 21.57 2.42 -32.77
N ARG A 99 21.30 3.64 -33.26
CA ARG A 99 20.53 3.86 -34.51
C ARG A 99 21.15 3.17 -35.70
N LEU A 100 22.48 3.29 -35.85
CA LEU A 100 23.24 2.59 -36.91
C LEU A 100 23.19 1.07 -36.75
N GLY A 101 23.28 0.58 -35.50
CA GLY A 101 23.14 -0.84 -35.20
C GLY A 101 21.75 -1.36 -35.57
N LEU A 102 20.71 -0.63 -35.28
CA LEU A 102 19.32 -1.01 -35.64
C LEU A 102 19.14 -1.13 -37.15
N MET A 103 19.72 -0.24 -37.95
CA MET A 103 19.65 -0.30 -39.44
C MET A 103 20.21 -1.60 -40.02
N ARG A 104 21.10 -2.29 -39.30
CA ARG A 104 21.66 -3.57 -39.72
C ARG A 104 20.82 -4.77 -39.36
N HIS A 105 19.99 -4.63 -38.32
CA HIS A 105 19.24 -5.72 -37.75
C HIS A 105 17.72 -5.68 -38.09
N LEU A 106 17.24 -4.56 -38.62
CA LEU A 106 15.84 -4.36 -38.93
C LEU A 106 15.60 -4.17 -40.41
N PRO A 107 14.49 -4.72 -40.95
CA PRO A 107 14.06 -4.48 -42.32
C PRO A 107 13.40 -3.08 -42.53
N TYR A 108 13.20 -2.34 -41.44
CA TYR A 108 12.52 -1.05 -41.41
C TYR A 108 13.51 0.09 -41.13
N GLN A 109 13.15 1.31 -41.52
CA GLN A 109 13.93 2.49 -41.19
C GLN A 109 13.71 2.88 -39.73
N PRO A 110 14.75 3.22 -38.94
CA PRO A 110 14.61 3.62 -37.54
C PRO A 110 13.69 4.83 -37.32
N ASP A 111 13.48 5.66 -38.31
CA ASP A 111 12.62 6.84 -38.26
C ASP A 111 11.12 6.49 -38.25
N GLU A 112 10.75 5.30 -38.74
CA GLU A 112 9.39 4.76 -38.72
C GLU A 112 9.07 4.07 -37.42
N MET A 113 10.05 4.02 -36.48
CA MET A 113 9.93 3.30 -35.21
C MET A 113 10.13 4.25 -34.04
N ARG A 114 9.39 4.00 -32.98
CA ARG A 114 9.70 4.52 -31.65
C ARG A 114 10.50 3.47 -30.89
N TRP A 115 11.61 3.85 -30.31
CA TRP A 115 12.48 2.91 -29.60
C TRP A 115 13.12 3.53 -28.37
N ASN A 116 13.51 2.66 -27.46
CA ASN A 116 14.36 2.97 -26.31
C ASN A 116 15.30 1.80 -26.06
N PHE A 117 16.42 2.04 -25.42
CA PHE A 117 17.45 1.03 -25.22
C PHE A 117 18.02 1.07 -23.81
N THR A 118 18.60 -0.05 -23.43
CA THR A 118 19.49 -0.17 -22.28
C THR A 118 20.86 -0.59 -22.76
N SER A 119 21.92 -0.14 -22.09
CA SER A 119 23.30 -0.50 -22.40
C SER A 119 24.00 -1.02 -21.16
N GLN A 120 24.84 -2.04 -21.35
CA GLN A 120 25.65 -2.60 -20.28
C GLN A 120 27.06 -2.85 -20.78
N GLU A 121 28.05 -2.48 -19.97
CA GLU A 121 29.46 -2.73 -20.30
C GLU A 121 29.85 -4.19 -20.05
N ARG A 122 30.50 -4.81 -21.04
CA ARG A 122 31.03 -6.16 -20.95
C ARG A 122 32.43 -6.23 -21.53
N GLY A 123 33.44 -6.07 -20.72
CA GLY A 123 34.82 -5.96 -21.21
C GLY A 123 34.98 -4.78 -22.15
N ASP A 124 35.45 -5.02 -23.40
CA ASP A 124 35.66 -3.98 -24.43
C ASP A 124 34.40 -3.72 -25.27
N SER A 125 33.26 -4.23 -24.92
CA SER A 125 32.01 -4.06 -25.67
C SER A 125 30.87 -3.55 -24.77
N LEU A 126 29.88 -2.94 -25.44
CA LEU A 126 28.62 -2.54 -24.88
C LEU A 126 27.54 -3.49 -25.39
N ASP A 127 26.95 -4.25 -24.52
CA ASP A 127 25.73 -5.03 -24.83
C ASP A 127 24.54 -4.08 -24.83
N ILE A 128 23.89 -3.96 -25.96
CA ILE A 128 22.73 -3.10 -26.19
C ILE A 128 21.50 -3.98 -26.32
N SER A 129 20.45 -3.63 -25.61
CA SER A 129 19.12 -4.21 -25.80
C SER A 129 18.14 -3.08 -26.08
N VAL A 130 17.38 -3.21 -27.15
CA VAL A 130 16.47 -2.19 -27.67
C VAL A 130 15.07 -2.76 -27.71
N ALA A 131 14.11 -2.02 -27.17
CA ALA A 131 12.69 -2.22 -27.43
C ALA A 131 12.23 -1.19 -28.48
N LEU A 132 11.50 -1.66 -29.45
CA LEU A 132 11.00 -0.82 -30.55
C LEU A 132 9.56 -1.19 -30.91
N VAL A 133 8.83 -0.20 -31.35
CA VAL A 133 7.44 -0.32 -31.80
C VAL A 133 7.26 0.50 -33.07
N GLN A 134 6.51 -0.02 -34.02
CA GLN A 134 6.20 0.71 -35.24
C GLN A 134 5.33 1.92 -34.91
N THR A 135 5.72 3.11 -35.39
CA THR A 135 5.03 4.37 -35.07
C THR A 135 3.56 4.33 -35.45
N SER A 136 3.20 3.78 -36.62
CA SER A 136 1.81 3.65 -37.05
C SER A 136 0.96 2.78 -36.13
N ALA A 137 1.49 1.64 -35.69
CA ALA A 137 0.79 0.74 -34.75
C ALA A 137 0.64 1.37 -33.36
N LEU A 138 1.66 2.12 -32.95
CA LEU A 138 1.60 2.86 -31.68
C LEU A 138 0.58 3.99 -31.74
N ASP A 139 0.53 4.75 -32.84
CA ASP A 139 -0.40 5.86 -33.02
C ASP A 139 -1.86 5.36 -33.07
N GLU A 140 -2.11 4.22 -33.70
CA GLU A 140 -3.43 3.55 -33.69
C GLU A 140 -3.82 3.18 -32.26
N LEU A 141 -2.92 2.53 -31.53
CA LEU A 141 -3.16 2.18 -30.13
C LEU A 141 -3.44 3.41 -29.28
N LEU A 142 -2.62 4.45 -29.40
CA LEU A 142 -2.80 5.71 -28.67
C LEU A 142 -4.13 6.41 -29.04
N GLY A 143 -4.61 6.22 -30.27
CA GLY A 143 -5.93 6.67 -30.69
C GLY A 143 -7.05 6.08 -29.84
N HIS A 144 -6.99 4.79 -29.51
CA HIS A 144 -7.95 4.14 -28.62
C HIS A 144 -7.89 4.68 -27.19
N PHE A 145 -6.68 4.92 -26.66
CA PHE A 145 -6.49 5.51 -25.33
C PHE A 145 -7.02 6.95 -25.27
N ASN A 146 -6.70 7.75 -26.27
CA ASN A 146 -7.18 9.13 -26.35
C ASN A 146 -8.71 9.20 -26.48
N ALA A 147 -9.33 8.32 -27.28
CA ALA A 147 -10.78 8.21 -27.40
C ALA A 147 -11.42 7.82 -26.05
N ALA A 148 -10.77 6.98 -25.26
CA ALA A 148 -11.18 6.66 -23.91
C ALA A 148 -10.87 7.78 -22.88
N GLY A 149 -10.17 8.86 -23.26
CA GLY A 149 -9.77 9.95 -22.37
C GLY A 149 -8.66 9.57 -21.40
N ILE A 150 -7.81 8.62 -21.78
CA ILE A 150 -6.67 8.14 -20.97
C ILE A 150 -5.37 8.65 -21.61
N SER A 151 -4.55 9.35 -20.84
CA SER A 151 -3.24 9.85 -21.29
C SER A 151 -2.13 8.83 -21.00
N VAL A 152 -1.36 8.44 -22.02
CA VAL A 152 -0.29 7.45 -21.90
C VAL A 152 1.05 8.16 -21.77
N ALA A 153 1.79 7.88 -20.68
CA ALA A 153 3.12 8.43 -20.43
C ALA A 153 4.22 7.63 -21.12
N SER A 154 4.10 6.31 -21.09
CA SER A 154 5.06 5.41 -21.72
C SER A 154 4.44 4.06 -22.04
N VAL A 155 5.09 3.36 -22.96
CA VAL A 155 4.79 1.96 -23.30
C VAL A 155 6.02 1.09 -23.04
N PHE A 156 5.82 -0.16 -22.63
CA PHE A 156 6.90 -1.10 -22.36
C PHE A 156 6.45 -2.54 -22.63
N PRO A 157 7.36 -3.49 -22.89
CA PRO A 157 6.99 -4.90 -23.05
C PRO A 157 6.55 -5.52 -21.74
N THR A 158 5.36 -6.12 -21.70
CA THR A 158 4.79 -6.73 -20.46
C THR A 158 5.69 -7.82 -19.88
N CYS A 159 6.32 -8.63 -20.74
CA CYS A 159 7.22 -9.70 -20.30
C CYS A 159 8.45 -9.20 -19.51
N MET A 160 8.82 -7.93 -19.63
CA MET A 160 9.92 -7.35 -18.82
C MET A 160 9.59 -7.19 -17.36
N LEU A 161 8.30 -7.11 -17.00
CA LEU A 161 7.89 -7.18 -15.59
C LEU A 161 8.25 -8.54 -14.98
N LEU A 162 8.13 -9.61 -15.78
CA LEU A 162 8.47 -10.96 -15.36
C LEU A 162 9.98 -11.18 -15.29
N ALA A 163 10.73 -10.59 -16.22
CA ALA A 163 12.20 -10.66 -16.20
C ALA A 163 12.78 -10.06 -14.90
N GLY A 164 12.12 -9.05 -14.32
CA GLY A 164 12.48 -8.50 -13.01
C GLY A 164 12.42 -9.51 -11.85
N LEU A 165 11.61 -10.57 -11.97
CA LEU A 165 11.49 -11.64 -10.97
C LEU A 165 12.59 -12.72 -11.10
N ILE A 166 13.36 -12.69 -12.18
CA ILE A 166 14.47 -13.63 -12.45
C ILE A 166 15.78 -12.86 -12.71
N PRO A 167 16.31 -12.13 -11.72
CA PRO A 167 17.50 -11.30 -11.90
C PRO A 167 18.74 -12.10 -12.33
N GLU A 168 18.82 -13.38 -12.01
CA GLU A 168 19.88 -14.30 -12.38
C GLU A 168 19.75 -14.82 -13.83
N GLY A 169 18.63 -14.50 -14.50
CA GLY A 169 18.26 -15.03 -15.78
C GLY A 169 17.30 -16.21 -15.70
N GLY A 170 16.76 -16.60 -16.86
CA GLY A 170 15.77 -17.66 -16.99
C GLY A 170 14.76 -17.38 -18.10
N ILE A 171 13.59 -17.96 -17.98
CA ILE A 171 12.47 -17.79 -18.90
C ILE A 171 11.37 -16.95 -18.26
N ALA A 172 10.96 -15.90 -18.94
CA ALA A 172 9.75 -15.14 -18.64
C ALA A 172 8.68 -15.47 -19.66
N ALA A 173 7.58 -16.08 -19.24
CA ALA A 173 6.51 -16.50 -20.15
C ALA A 173 5.18 -15.85 -19.76
N GLN A 174 4.48 -15.36 -20.75
CA GLN A 174 3.10 -14.90 -20.64
C GLN A 174 2.21 -15.85 -21.43
N VAL A 175 1.26 -16.52 -20.76
CA VAL A 175 0.47 -17.58 -21.36
C VAL A 175 -1.01 -17.34 -21.09
N HIS A 176 -1.77 -17.13 -22.13
CA HIS A 176 -3.22 -16.94 -22.10
C HIS A 176 -3.89 -17.87 -23.13
N ALA A 177 -5.19 -18.10 -22.98
CA ALA A 177 -5.92 -18.89 -23.94
C ALA A 177 -5.84 -18.38 -25.39
N ALA A 178 -5.63 -17.07 -25.56
CA ALA A 178 -5.55 -16.38 -26.85
C ALA A 178 -4.12 -16.17 -27.38
N GLY A 179 -3.09 -16.60 -26.63
CA GLY A 179 -1.70 -16.43 -27.08
C GLY A 179 -0.65 -16.78 -26.03
N GLN A 180 0.55 -16.97 -26.50
CA GLN A 180 1.72 -17.25 -25.67
C GLN A 180 2.90 -16.39 -26.13
N GLU A 181 3.59 -15.81 -25.18
CA GLU A 181 4.81 -15.04 -25.36
C GLU A 181 5.88 -15.54 -24.40
N VAL A 182 7.08 -15.69 -24.90
CA VAL A 182 8.21 -16.21 -24.12
C VAL A 182 9.44 -15.38 -24.39
N LEU A 183 10.14 -15.03 -23.32
CA LEU A 183 11.39 -14.29 -23.33
C LEU A 183 12.46 -15.10 -22.59
N VAL A 184 13.64 -15.23 -23.19
CA VAL A 184 14.84 -15.75 -22.53
C VAL A 184 15.72 -14.58 -22.11
N TRP A 185 15.99 -14.50 -20.83
CA TRP A 185 16.69 -13.42 -20.16
C TRP A 185 17.93 -13.98 -19.41
N ASN A 186 19.09 -13.34 -19.53
CA ASN A 186 20.31 -13.77 -18.84
C ASN A 186 20.68 -12.95 -17.61
N GLY A 187 19.71 -12.20 -17.05
CA GLY A 187 19.92 -11.27 -15.96
C GLY A 187 20.31 -9.85 -16.40
N GLN A 188 20.75 -9.69 -17.66
CA GLN A 188 21.30 -8.44 -18.17
C GLN A 188 20.73 -8.05 -19.52
N ARG A 189 20.57 -9.02 -20.43
CA ARG A 189 20.08 -8.82 -21.80
C ARG A 189 19.05 -9.86 -22.19
N ILE A 190 18.30 -9.50 -23.21
CA ILE A 190 17.38 -10.40 -23.88
C ILE A 190 18.19 -11.28 -24.83
N CYS A 191 18.12 -12.58 -24.63
CA CYS A 191 18.83 -13.55 -25.45
C CYS A 191 17.97 -14.06 -26.60
N TRP A 192 16.68 -14.26 -26.34
CA TRP A 192 15.73 -14.75 -27.32
C TRP A 192 14.31 -14.35 -26.95
N GLN A 193 13.45 -14.23 -27.94
CA GLN A 193 12.02 -14.01 -27.76
C GLN A 193 11.21 -14.79 -28.78
N GLY A 194 10.02 -15.19 -28.41
CA GLY A 194 9.06 -15.84 -29.29
C GLY A 194 7.63 -15.55 -28.85
N GLY A 195 6.73 -15.52 -29.81
CA GLY A 195 5.30 -15.35 -29.57
C GLY A 195 4.48 -16.19 -30.54
N ARG A 196 3.32 -16.66 -30.08
CA ARG A 196 2.32 -17.38 -30.87
C ARG A 196 0.91 -16.89 -30.50
N GLU A 197 0.04 -16.82 -31.50
CA GLU A 197 -1.38 -16.46 -31.30
C GLU A 197 -2.15 -17.52 -30.53
N LYS A 198 -1.65 -18.76 -30.50
CA LYS A 198 -2.20 -19.84 -29.68
C LYS A 198 -1.09 -20.45 -28.84
N PRO A 199 -1.38 -20.95 -27.64
CA PRO A 199 -0.41 -21.68 -26.85
C PRO A 199 0.22 -22.82 -27.67
N ASP A 200 1.54 -22.85 -27.71
CA ASP A 200 2.33 -23.82 -28.45
C ASP A 200 3.38 -24.46 -27.51
N PHE A 201 3.27 -25.77 -27.35
CA PHE A 201 4.20 -26.53 -26.51
C PHE A 201 5.65 -26.43 -26.97
N GLY A 202 5.87 -26.33 -28.30
CA GLY A 202 7.21 -26.18 -28.87
C GLY A 202 7.92 -24.87 -28.49
N LEU A 203 7.18 -23.83 -28.12
CA LEU A 203 7.76 -22.54 -27.79
C LEU A 203 8.57 -22.60 -26.46
N MET A 204 8.05 -23.26 -25.43
CA MET A 204 8.77 -23.45 -24.17
C MET A 204 9.98 -24.37 -24.32
N ALA A 205 9.87 -25.41 -25.14
CA ALA A 205 10.98 -26.32 -25.46
C ALA A 205 12.10 -25.53 -26.20
N THR A 206 11.73 -24.69 -27.16
CA THR A 206 12.68 -23.80 -27.83
C THR A 206 13.36 -22.84 -26.86
N ALA A 207 12.61 -22.22 -25.98
CA ALA A 207 13.16 -21.29 -24.97
C ALA A 207 14.12 -22.01 -24.01
N SER A 208 13.79 -23.25 -23.60
CA SER A 208 14.68 -24.06 -22.78
C SER A 208 15.98 -24.41 -23.50
N ALA A 209 15.94 -24.77 -24.78
CA ALA A 209 17.13 -24.99 -25.60
C ALA A 209 17.96 -23.70 -25.72
N MET A 210 17.32 -22.53 -25.79
CA MET A 210 18.02 -21.24 -25.82
C MET A 210 18.74 -20.92 -24.51
N LEU A 211 18.23 -21.34 -23.34
CA LEU A 211 18.99 -21.22 -22.07
C LEU A 211 20.36 -21.92 -22.20
N GLU A 212 20.37 -23.12 -22.75
CA GLU A 212 21.62 -23.88 -22.96
C GLU A 212 22.54 -23.23 -23.96
N ASN A 213 22.00 -22.80 -25.09
CA ASN A 213 22.78 -22.14 -26.15
C ASN A 213 23.46 -20.85 -25.67
N TYR A 214 22.81 -20.11 -24.79
CA TYR A 214 23.35 -18.88 -24.21
C TYR A 214 24.13 -19.09 -22.92
N GLY A 215 24.28 -20.32 -22.45
CA GLY A 215 25.03 -20.68 -21.24
C GLY A 215 24.38 -20.14 -19.96
N ILE A 216 23.05 -20.02 -19.94
CA ILE A 216 22.31 -19.56 -18.77
C ILE A 216 22.11 -20.76 -17.84
N ALA A 217 22.74 -20.71 -16.66
CA ALA A 217 22.70 -21.82 -15.71
C ALA A 217 21.34 -21.95 -15.02
N SER A 218 20.59 -20.85 -14.90
CA SER A 218 19.28 -20.83 -14.27
C SER A 218 18.25 -21.63 -15.05
N ARG A 219 17.53 -22.51 -14.37
CA ARG A 219 16.42 -23.31 -14.94
C ARG A 219 15.05 -22.79 -14.48
N ARG A 220 15.00 -21.55 -14.01
CA ARG A 220 13.75 -20.93 -13.56
C ARG A 220 12.95 -20.39 -14.72
N ALA A 221 11.64 -20.67 -14.67
CA ALA A 221 10.66 -20.04 -15.56
C ALA A 221 9.59 -19.35 -14.73
N VAL A 222 9.33 -18.08 -15.00
CA VAL A 222 8.22 -17.35 -14.40
C VAL A 222 7.11 -17.22 -15.42
N ILE A 223 5.93 -17.71 -15.07
CA ILE A 223 4.76 -17.80 -15.95
C ILE A 223 3.66 -16.88 -15.44
N PHE A 224 3.20 -15.99 -16.29
CA PHE A 224 2.08 -15.11 -16.04
C PHE A 224 0.89 -15.47 -16.93
N GLY A 225 -0.30 -15.53 -16.35
CA GLY A 225 -1.54 -15.85 -17.06
C GLY A 225 -2.11 -17.20 -16.67
N ASP A 226 -3.27 -17.51 -17.26
CA ASP A 226 -4.13 -18.64 -16.93
C ASP A 226 -4.10 -19.76 -17.97
N GLY A 227 -3.36 -19.58 -19.07
CA GLY A 227 -3.21 -20.58 -20.13
C GLY A 227 -2.45 -21.81 -19.65
N GLU A 228 -2.78 -22.96 -20.23
CA GLU A 228 -2.03 -24.19 -20.01
C GLU A 228 -0.70 -24.12 -20.76
N VAL A 229 0.37 -24.60 -20.10
CA VAL A 229 1.71 -24.69 -20.68
C VAL A 229 2.35 -26.00 -20.26
N GLU A 230 2.87 -26.73 -21.24
CA GLU A 230 3.68 -27.92 -21.00
C GLU A 230 5.14 -27.50 -20.79
N LEU A 231 5.73 -27.97 -19.71
CA LEU A 231 7.07 -27.57 -19.30
C LEU A 231 8.07 -28.64 -19.77
N PRO A 232 9.18 -28.25 -20.39
CA PRO A 232 10.29 -29.14 -20.64
C PRO A 232 10.84 -29.76 -19.35
N PRO A 233 11.34 -30.99 -19.39
CA PRO A 233 11.93 -31.64 -18.22
C PRO A 233 13.12 -30.82 -17.68
N GLY A 234 13.19 -30.68 -16.35
CA GLY A 234 14.26 -29.97 -15.66
C GLY A 234 14.08 -28.45 -15.59
N LEU A 235 12.95 -27.91 -16.03
CA LEU A 235 12.60 -26.49 -15.85
C LEU A 235 11.74 -26.30 -14.59
N GLU A 236 12.15 -25.41 -13.70
CA GLU A 236 11.40 -25.03 -12.51
C GLU A 236 10.49 -23.86 -12.85
N ALA A 237 9.20 -24.09 -12.90
CA ALA A 237 8.24 -23.04 -13.23
C ALA A 237 7.48 -22.55 -12.01
N GLU A 238 7.44 -21.24 -11.88
CA GLU A 238 6.65 -20.52 -10.89
C GLU A 238 5.57 -19.73 -11.61
N ARG A 239 4.30 -19.91 -11.23
CA ARG A 239 3.20 -19.13 -11.78
C ARG A 239 2.92 -17.92 -10.89
N VAL A 240 2.91 -16.76 -11.50
CA VAL A 240 2.75 -15.48 -10.80
C VAL A 240 1.49 -14.75 -11.24
N GLY A 241 0.86 -14.06 -10.31
CA GLY A 241 -0.26 -13.16 -10.58
C GLY A 241 0.21 -11.70 -10.75
N PRO A 242 -0.70 -10.81 -11.13
CA PRO A 242 -0.39 -9.39 -11.27
C PRO A 242 0.04 -8.74 -9.95
N GLU A 243 -0.32 -9.31 -8.80
CA GLU A 243 0.09 -8.86 -7.47
C GLU A 243 1.58 -9.07 -7.18
N SER A 244 2.22 -10.02 -7.85
CA SER A 244 3.63 -10.35 -7.66
C SER A 244 4.56 -9.51 -8.54
N LEU A 245 4.01 -8.74 -9.49
CA LEU A 245 4.80 -7.96 -10.44
C LEU A 245 5.25 -6.64 -9.81
N GLU A 246 6.52 -6.29 -10.03
CA GLU A 246 7.04 -4.98 -9.62
C GLU A 246 6.68 -3.90 -10.65
N TYR A 247 5.75 -3.03 -10.29
CA TYR A 247 5.36 -1.88 -11.11
C TYR A 247 6.21 -0.66 -10.72
N GLY A 248 7.18 -0.33 -11.52
CA GLY A 248 8.08 0.82 -11.31
C GLY A 248 7.88 1.92 -12.35
N MET A 249 8.29 3.16 -12.02
CA MET A 249 8.29 4.27 -13.01
C MET A 249 9.31 4.09 -14.13
N HIS A 250 10.39 3.37 -13.85
CA HIS A 250 11.47 3.12 -14.77
C HIS A 250 11.52 1.63 -15.10
N GLN A 251 10.55 1.19 -15.89
CA GLN A 251 10.63 -0.14 -16.47
C GLN A 251 11.76 -0.16 -17.49
N PRO A 252 12.62 -1.18 -17.45
CA PRO A 252 13.61 -1.36 -18.52
C PRO A 252 12.88 -1.39 -19.87
N PHE A 253 13.46 -0.75 -20.86
CA PHE A 253 12.90 -0.68 -22.22
C PHE A 253 11.59 0.13 -22.35
N SER A 254 11.28 0.99 -21.40
CA SER A 254 10.11 1.87 -21.49
C SER A 254 10.36 2.96 -22.55
N ILE A 255 9.48 3.03 -23.53
CA ILE A 255 9.47 4.09 -24.55
C ILE A 255 8.62 5.24 -24.01
N GLY A 256 9.26 6.34 -23.63
CA GLY A 256 8.59 7.55 -23.17
C GLY A 256 7.85 8.26 -24.30
N LEU A 257 6.59 8.56 -24.11
CA LEU A 257 5.74 9.29 -25.06
C LEU A 257 5.54 10.75 -24.63
N VAL A 258 5.68 11.00 -23.34
CA VAL A 258 5.58 12.34 -22.75
C VAL A 258 6.91 12.64 -22.06
N PRO A 259 7.41 13.89 -22.17
CA PRO A 259 8.63 14.28 -21.46
C PRO A 259 8.48 14.03 -19.96
N GLU A 260 9.47 13.39 -19.35
CA GLU A 260 9.45 13.11 -17.89
C GLU A 260 9.22 14.36 -17.04
N SER A 261 9.61 15.54 -17.54
CA SER A 261 9.38 16.82 -16.89
C SER A 261 7.89 17.11 -16.69
N GLU A 262 7.04 16.73 -17.63
CA GLU A 262 5.58 16.93 -17.53
C GLU A 262 4.96 15.95 -16.55
N VAL A 263 5.32 14.68 -16.64
CA VAL A 263 4.86 13.65 -15.69
C VAL A 263 5.28 14.03 -14.27
N ARG A 264 6.51 14.51 -14.08
CA ARG A 264 7.01 15.00 -12.79
C ARG A 264 6.26 16.25 -12.30
N LYS A 265 5.84 17.17 -13.19
CA LYS A 265 5.06 18.35 -12.81
C LYS A 265 3.69 17.96 -12.25
N VAL A 266 2.95 17.10 -12.93
CA VAL A 266 1.65 16.61 -12.47
C VAL A 266 1.79 15.89 -11.14
N ARG A 267 2.80 15.05 -11.00
CA ARG A 267 3.08 14.35 -9.76
C ARG A 267 3.44 15.29 -8.61
N ARG A 268 4.29 16.30 -8.86
CA ARG A 268 4.61 17.34 -7.85
C ARG A 268 3.35 18.08 -7.41
N LEU A 269 2.47 18.44 -8.35
CA LEU A 269 1.20 19.08 -8.02
C LEU A 269 0.33 18.20 -7.12
N GLN A 270 0.25 16.90 -7.39
CA GLN A 270 -0.47 15.95 -6.54
C GLN A 270 0.12 15.87 -5.13
N TYR A 271 1.46 15.81 -5.01
CA TYR A 271 2.13 15.82 -3.70
C TYR A 271 1.95 17.15 -2.95
N THR A 272 1.95 18.30 -3.65
CA THR A 272 1.71 19.61 -3.00
C THR A 272 0.28 19.71 -2.50
N VAL A 273 -0.71 19.22 -3.25
CA VAL A 273 -2.11 19.16 -2.80
C VAL A 273 -2.24 18.22 -1.59
N LEU A 274 -1.62 17.05 -1.61
CA LEU A 274 -1.63 16.13 -0.48
C LEU A 274 -0.97 16.76 0.76
N ALA A 275 0.21 17.35 0.59
CA ALA A 275 0.93 18.03 1.68
C ALA A 275 0.13 19.20 2.26
N SER A 276 -0.53 19.99 1.41
CA SER A 276 -1.38 21.10 1.86
C SER A 276 -2.61 20.61 2.63
N THR A 277 -3.21 19.48 2.20
CA THR A 277 -4.34 18.87 2.89
C THR A 277 -3.92 18.32 4.25
N ILE A 278 -2.77 17.65 4.34
CA ILE A 278 -2.21 17.18 5.61
C ILE A 278 -1.88 18.35 6.52
N ALA A 279 -1.25 19.42 6.01
CA ALA A 279 -0.94 20.62 6.77
C ALA A 279 -2.22 21.30 7.30
N LEU A 280 -3.28 21.36 6.49
CA LEU A 280 -4.58 21.88 6.89
C LEU A 280 -5.20 21.05 8.03
N LEU A 281 -5.20 19.71 7.88
CA LEU A 281 -5.69 18.81 8.94
C LEU A 281 -4.86 18.95 10.23
N LEU A 282 -3.55 19.09 10.09
CA LEU A 282 -2.65 19.27 11.24
C LEU A 282 -2.90 20.60 11.94
N THR A 283 -3.18 21.68 11.20
CA THR A 283 -3.56 22.96 11.78
C THR A 283 -4.90 22.89 12.52
N ILE A 284 -5.90 22.21 11.94
CA ILE A 284 -7.20 22.00 12.59
C ILE A 284 -7.05 21.20 13.89
N VAL A 285 -6.19 20.17 13.90
CA VAL A 285 -5.94 19.33 15.09
C VAL A 285 -5.10 20.07 16.14
N LEU A 286 -4.15 20.93 15.72
CA LEU A 286 -3.29 21.67 16.62
C LEU A 286 -3.96 22.94 17.21
N GLN A 287 -4.98 23.49 16.54
CA GLN A 287 -5.69 24.66 17.01
C GLN A 287 -6.22 24.53 18.45
N PRO A 288 -6.93 23.44 18.84
CA PRO A 288 -7.38 23.28 20.22
C PRO A 288 -6.23 23.16 21.23
N PHE A 289 -5.05 22.69 20.81
CA PHE A 289 -3.87 22.64 21.70
C PHE A 289 -3.32 24.03 22.01
N GLN A 290 -3.35 24.96 21.05
CA GLN A 290 -2.96 26.35 21.31
C GLN A 290 -3.92 27.04 22.28
N ASP A 291 -5.22 26.77 22.15
CA ASP A 291 -6.23 27.29 23.07
C ASP A 291 -6.03 26.73 24.50
N VAL A 292 -5.77 25.43 24.63
CA VAL A 292 -5.46 24.82 25.95
C VAL A 292 -4.22 25.47 26.58
N PHE A 293 -3.17 25.72 25.79
CA PHE A 293 -1.94 26.36 26.30
C PHE A 293 -2.17 27.83 26.71
N LEU A 294 -2.99 28.55 25.96
CA LEU A 294 -3.41 29.91 26.31
C LEU A 294 -4.30 29.92 27.54
N TRP A 295 -5.18 28.96 27.69
CA TRP A 295 -6.02 28.80 28.88
C TRP A 295 -5.19 28.44 30.12
N GLN A 296 -4.17 27.57 30.01
CA GLN A 296 -3.25 27.30 31.11
C GLN A 296 -2.46 28.54 31.55
N LYS A 297 -1.98 29.37 30.62
CA LYS A 297 -1.33 30.64 30.96
C LYS A 297 -2.28 31.61 31.64
N ARG A 298 -3.53 31.72 31.17
CA ARG A 298 -4.54 32.57 31.80
C ARG A 298 -4.95 32.05 33.19
N LEU A 299 -5.04 30.73 33.37
CA LEU A 299 -5.27 30.12 34.67
C LEU A 299 -4.13 30.42 35.65
N ALA A 300 -2.88 30.30 35.24
CA ALA A 300 -1.72 30.60 36.06
C ALA A 300 -1.68 32.12 36.44
N ASP A 301 -2.02 33.00 35.51
CA ASP A 301 -2.10 34.48 35.80
C ASP A 301 -3.26 34.80 36.73
N LEU A 302 -4.43 34.14 36.56
CA LEU A 302 -5.56 34.28 37.47
C LEU A 302 -5.25 33.68 38.85
N GLU A 303 -4.58 32.53 38.95
CA GLU A 303 -4.14 31.96 40.22
C GLU A 303 -3.13 32.86 40.95
N ALA A 304 -2.20 33.47 40.19
CA ALA A 304 -1.25 34.43 40.76
C ALA A 304 -1.96 35.68 41.30
N ARG A 305 -2.97 36.21 40.59
CA ARG A 305 -3.77 37.34 41.05
C ARG A 305 -4.66 36.98 42.24
N VAL A 306 -5.26 35.81 42.25
CA VAL A 306 -6.05 35.32 43.39
C VAL A 306 -5.15 35.08 44.59
N GLY A 307 -3.93 34.55 44.35
CA GLY A 307 -2.91 34.39 45.42
C GLY A 307 -2.47 35.72 46.02
N ALA A 308 -2.26 36.75 45.20
CA ALA A 308 -1.91 38.09 45.67
C ALA A 308 -3.06 38.77 46.50
N LEU A 309 -4.30 38.63 46.03
CA LEU A 309 -5.48 39.14 46.76
C LEU A 309 -5.78 38.33 48.04
N ARG A 310 -5.49 37.03 48.06
CA ARG A 310 -5.60 36.23 49.30
C ARG A 310 -4.59 36.61 50.36
N GLY A 311 -3.36 36.95 49.95
CA GLY A 311 -2.33 37.40 50.90
C GLY A 311 -2.69 38.70 51.63
N GLU A 312 -3.42 39.59 50.98
CA GLU A 312 -3.95 40.80 51.61
C GLU A 312 -5.18 40.55 52.53
N ALA A 313 -6.02 39.55 52.16
CA ALA A 313 -7.20 39.23 52.96
C ALA A 313 -6.88 38.33 54.20
N GLU A 314 -5.87 37.46 54.08
CA GLU A 314 -5.46 36.56 55.18
C GLU A 314 -4.85 37.30 56.35
N SER A 315 -4.22 38.48 56.15
CA SER A 315 -3.72 39.30 57.22
C SER A 315 -4.83 39.86 58.16
N LEU A 316 -6.06 39.93 57.65
CA LEU A 316 -7.21 40.43 58.41
C LEU A 316 -8.10 39.33 59.06
N ILE A 317 -8.05 38.08 58.52
CA ILE A 317 -8.91 36.97 58.94
C ILE A 317 -8.24 36.02 59.95
N SER A 318 -6.89 35.99 59.97
CA SER A 318 -6.11 35.06 60.79
C SER A 318 -6.30 35.18 62.31
N ILE A 319 -6.79 36.31 62.78
CA ILE A 319 -7.04 36.53 64.24
C ILE A 319 -8.39 36.02 64.70
N ARG A 320 -9.36 35.82 63.83
CA ARG A 320 -10.74 35.41 64.22
C ARG A 320 -11.04 33.91 64.01
N GLN A 321 -10.30 33.22 63.22
CA GLN A 321 -10.62 31.83 62.78
C GLN A 321 -9.86 30.71 63.46
N SER A 322 -8.78 30.98 64.21
CA SER A 322 -7.92 29.94 64.75
C SER A 322 -8.53 29.02 65.83
N ASN A 323 -9.65 29.38 66.44
CA ASN A 323 -10.27 28.56 67.50
C ASN A 323 -11.48 27.73 67.08
N SER A 324 -12.15 28.04 65.95
CA SER A 324 -13.29 27.23 65.48
C SER A 324 -12.90 26.16 64.49
N GLU A 325 -11.82 26.37 63.69
CA GLU A 325 -11.39 25.44 62.65
C GLU A 325 -10.75 24.15 63.17
N ILE A 326 -10.14 24.19 64.33
CA ILE A 326 -9.51 22.97 64.91
C ILE A 326 -10.58 21.97 65.36
N ARG A 327 -11.70 22.41 65.87
CA ARG A 327 -12.80 21.49 66.24
C ARG A 327 -13.48 20.85 65.04
N ASP A 328 -13.73 21.60 63.99
CA ASP A 328 -14.38 21.09 62.76
C ASP A 328 -13.46 20.17 61.91
N ARG A 329 -12.15 20.34 62.02
CA ARG A 329 -11.18 19.43 61.40
C ARG A 329 -11.13 18.08 62.03
N LEU A 330 -11.18 17.97 63.35
CA LEU A 330 -11.12 16.73 64.07
C LEU A 330 -12.37 15.88 63.83
N GLU A 331 -13.53 16.46 63.72
CA GLU A 331 -14.78 15.74 63.41
C GLU A 331 -14.85 15.27 61.93
N ARG A 332 -14.29 16.02 61.01
CA ARG A 332 -14.24 15.64 59.58
C ARG A 332 -13.20 14.54 59.31
N TRP A 333 -12.11 14.52 60.06
CA TRP A 333 -11.12 13.44 59.94
C TRP A 333 -11.65 12.11 60.48
N GLY A 334 -12.39 12.13 61.56
CA GLY A 334 -13.02 10.92 62.13
C GLY A 334 -14.01 10.27 61.17
N ARG A 335 -14.78 11.06 60.40
CA ARG A 335 -15.75 10.53 59.41
C ARG A 335 -15.12 10.04 58.09
N ARG A 336 -13.97 10.55 57.68
CA ARG A 336 -13.27 10.11 56.47
C ARG A 336 -12.46 8.82 56.63
N LEU A 337 -12.07 8.51 57.86
CA LEU A 337 -11.35 7.27 58.18
C LEU A 337 -12.23 6.03 58.20
N SER A 338 -13.56 6.19 58.37
CA SER A 338 -14.50 5.06 58.47
C SER A 338 -15.15 4.61 57.13
N GLN A 339 -14.86 5.30 56.00
CA GLN A 339 -15.59 5.01 54.74
C GLN A 339 -14.70 4.79 53.49
N ASN A 340 -13.38 4.66 53.62
CA ASN A 340 -12.54 4.53 52.42
C ASN A 340 -12.14 3.07 52.19
N VAL A 341 -12.86 2.40 51.31
CA VAL A 341 -12.34 1.29 50.55
C VAL A 341 -11.33 1.89 49.57
N SER A 342 -10.07 1.51 49.69
CA SER A 342 -8.98 2.03 48.90
C SER A 342 -9.16 1.66 47.39
N ALA A 343 -9.38 2.65 46.53
CA ALA A 343 -9.53 2.41 45.10
C ALA A 343 -8.40 1.56 44.45
N PRO A 344 -7.11 1.68 44.86
CA PRO A 344 -6.04 0.77 44.44
C PRO A 344 -6.25 -0.71 44.82
N GLN A 345 -6.91 -1.00 46.00
CA GLN A 345 -7.20 -2.39 46.37
C GLN A 345 -8.30 -3.00 45.50
N VAL A 346 -9.34 -2.21 45.19
CA VAL A 346 -10.40 -2.62 44.25
C VAL A 346 -9.80 -2.88 42.84
N LEU A 347 -8.94 -2.00 42.38
CA LEU A 347 -8.29 -2.17 41.07
C LEU A 347 -7.37 -3.40 41.05
N GLY A 348 -6.60 -3.62 42.12
CA GLY A 348 -5.71 -4.79 42.26
C GLY A 348 -6.52 -6.10 42.25
N GLU A 349 -7.67 -6.15 42.95
CA GLU A 349 -8.52 -7.32 42.94
C GLU A 349 -9.17 -7.56 41.56
N ILE A 350 -9.66 -6.52 40.90
CA ILE A 350 -10.18 -6.62 39.54
C ILE A 350 -9.10 -7.13 38.59
N THR A 351 -7.88 -6.62 38.69
CA THR A 351 -6.77 -7.06 37.83
C THR A 351 -6.42 -8.54 38.06
N ARG A 352 -6.62 -9.04 39.28
CA ARG A 352 -6.36 -10.44 39.62
C ARG A 352 -7.46 -11.37 39.10
N LEU A 353 -8.71 -10.87 39.05
CA LEU A 353 -9.90 -11.66 38.68
C LEU A 353 -10.08 -11.74 37.15
N LEU A 354 -9.55 -10.77 36.41
CA LEU A 354 -9.68 -10.74 34.96
C LEU A 354 -8.72 -11.75 34.28
N PRO A 355 -9.22 -12.59 33.38
CA PRO A 355 -8.36 -13.45 32.55
C PRO A 355 -7.46 -12.61 31.64
N ARG A 356 -6.31 -13.16 31.22
CA ARG A 356 -5.30 -12.46 30.41
C ARG A 356 -5.81 -11.98 29.05
N GLU A 357 -6.89 -12.56 28.57
CA GLU A 357 -7.50 -12.29 27.26
C GLU A 357 -8.69 -11.32 27.37
N ALA A 358 -9.00 -10.85 28.58
CA ALA A 358 -10.03 -9.86 28.83
C ALA A 358 -9.41 -8.48 29.11
N TRP A 359 -10.05 -7.42 28.66
CA TRP A 359 -9.65 -6.06 28.99
C TRP A 359 -10.86 -5.19 29.30
N LEU A 360 -10.63 -4.20 30.14
CA LEU A 360 -11.65 -3.22 30.49
C LEU A 360 -11.49 -1.96 29.66
N GLU A 361 -12.59 -1.48 29.15
CA GLU A 361 -12.68 -0.18 28.47
C GLU A 361 -12.93 0.95 29.47
N SER A 362 -13.72 0.68 30.50
CA SER A 362 -13.95 1.64 31.57
C SER A 362 -14.22 0.96 32.91
N LEU A 363 -13.74 1.60 33.97
CA LEU A 363 -13.96 1.26 35.34
C LEU A 363 -14.47 2.50 36.06
N GLN A 364 -15.67 2.42 36.67
CA GLN A 364 -16.20 3.49 37.49
C GLN A 364 -16.46 2.95 38.91
N ILE A 365 -16.01 3.69 39.92
CA ILE A 365 -16.26 3.41 41.30
C ILE A 365 -17.05 4.58 41.87
N GLN A 366 -18.31 4.36 42.22
CA GLN A 366 -19.19 5.41 42.71
C GLN A 366 -20.13 4.83 43.79
N ASP A 367 -20.21 5.48 44.91
CA ASP A 367 -21.16 5.16 46.02
C ASP A 367 -21.08 3.69 46.48
N GLY A 368 -19.88 3.13 46.60
CA GLY A 368 -19.67 1.73 47.02
C GLY A 368 -20.00 0.70 45.94
N LYS A 369 -20.26 1.14 44.71
CA LYS A 369 -20.49 0.27 43.56
C LYS A 369 -19.32 0.40 42.56
N VAL A 370 -19.03 -0.69 41.89
CA VAL A 370 -18.07 -0.77 40.78
C VAL A 370 -18.85 -1.09 39.51
N ILE A 371 -18.63 -0.31 38.48
CA ILE A 371 -19.18 -0.54 37.15
C ILE A 371 -18.00 -0.83 36.22
N LEU A 372 -18.01 -1.98 35.57
CA LEU A 372 -16.99 -2.49 34.66
C LEU A 372 -17.59 -2.60 33.27
N ASN A 373 -16.99 -1.94 32.31
CA ASN A 373 -17.25 -2.18 30.88
C ASN A 373 -16.00 -2.78 30.25
N GLY A 374 -16.16 -3.85 29.51
CA GLY A 374 -15.01 -4.51 28.91
C GLY A 374 -15.40 -5.60 27.92
N ASN A 375 -14.35 -6.22 27.39
CA ASN A 375 -14.43 -7.28 26.40
C ASN A 375 -13.73 -8.53 26.95
N ALA A 376 -14.37 -9.68 26.82
CA ALA A 376 -13.79 -10.95 27.22
C ALA A 376 -14.23 -12.08 26.27
N PRO A 377 -13.50 -13.18 26.21
CA PRO A 377 -13.95 -14.38 25.47
C PRO A 377 -15.22 -14.98 26.05
N SER A 378 -15.46 -14.78 27.35
CA SER A 378 -16.70 -15.17 28.04
C SER A 378 -16.99 -14.16 29.14
N ALA A 379 -18.06 -13.39 28.97
CA ALA A 379 -18.54 -12.42 29.94
C ALA A 379 -19.08 -13.11 31.19
N THR A 380 -19.68 -14.27 31.01
CA THR A 380 -20.24 -15.10 32.13
C THR A 380 -19.12 -15.55 33.08
N PHE A 381 -17.96 -15.92 32.54
CA PHE A 381 -16.80 -16.29 33.35
C PHE A 381 -16.28 -15.11 34.18
N VAL A 382 -16.24 -13.90 33.61
CA VAL A 382 -15.84 -12.69 34.35
C VAL A 382 -16.85 -12.41 35.50
N LEU A 383 -18.14 -12.55 35.25
CA LEU A 383 -19.17 -12.36 36.26
C LEU A 383 -19.00 -13.36 37.42
N GLU A 384 -18.82 -14.64 37.10
CA GLU A 384 -18.62 -15.71 38.08
C GLU A 384 -17.37 -15.47 38.96
N GLN A 385 -16.27 -15.02 38.35
CA GLN A 385 -15.06 -14.67 39.10
C GLN A 385 -15.30 -13.48 40.05
N MET A 386 -16.12 -12.52 39.65
CA MET A 386 -16.46 -11.39 40.51
C MET A 386 -17.39 -11.80 41.65
N GLU A 387 -18.37 -12.68 41.41
CA GLU A 387 -19.26 -13.18 42.48
C GLU A 387 -18.51 -14.03 43.50
N ASN A 388 -17.49 -14.76 43.10
CA ASN A 388 -16.65 -15.55 43.98
C ASN A 388 -15.56 -14.73 44.73
N SER A 389 -15.47 -13.43 44.49
CA SER A 389 -14.51 -12.57 45.17
C SER A 389 -14.98 -12.20 46.58
N ALA A 390 -14.07 -12.14 47.53
CA ALA A 390 -14.35 -11.66 48.88
C ALA A 390 -14.58 -10.13 49.00
N VAL A 391 -14.33 -9.39 47.90
CA VAL A 391 -14.37 -7.91 47.86
C VAL A 391 -15.62 -7.40 47.18
N PHE A 392 -16.26 -8.20 46.33
CA PHE A 392 -17.43 -7.80 45.56
C PHE A 392 -18.65 -8.67 45.95
N ASP A 393 -19.77 -8.01 46.19
CA ASP A 393 -21.05 -8.64 46.42
C ASP A 393 -22.05 -8.23 45.34
N ASN A 394 -22.98 -9.13 45.01
CA ASN A 394 -24.13 -8.84 44.15
C ASN A 394 -23.71 -8.39 42.71
N ALA A 395 -22.71 -9.05 42.15
CA ALA A 395 -22.28 -8.79 40.78
C ALA A 395 -23.39 -9.22 39.80
N ARG A 396 -23.71 -8.36 38.85
CA ARG A 396 -24.73 -8.65 37.80
C ARG A 396 -24.44 -7.90 36.53
N PHE A 397 -24.96 -8.39 35.43
CA PHE A 397 -24.97 -7.63 34.19
C PHE A 397 -25.95 -6.44 34.28
N ASP A 398 -25.48 -5.26 33.94
CA ASP A 398 -26.23 -4.01 33.84
C ASP A 398 -26.83 -3.79 32.44
N ALA A 399 -26.33 -4.52 31.45
CA ALA A 399 -26.78 -4.50 30.05
C ALA A 399 -26.69 -5.90 29.45
N PRO A 400 -27.49 -6.22 28.42
CA PRO A 400 -27.36 -7.47 27.69
C PRO A 400 -25.94 -7.62 27.11
N VAL A 401 -25.35 -8.81 27.25
CA VAL A 401 -24.05 -9.13 26.67
C VAL A 401 -24.18 -9.17 25.15
N THR A 402 -23.34 -8.43 24.47
CA THR A 402 -23.33 -8.38 23.02
C THR A 402 -22.08 -9.09 22.48
N ARG A 403 -22.26 -10.01 21.56
CA ARG A 403 -21.14 -10.74 20.95
C ARG A 403 -20.64 -10.00 19.72
N MET A 404 -19.34 -9.75 19.67
CA MET A 404 -18.66 -9.09 18.58
C MET A 404 -17.44 -9.92 18.13
N GLY A 405 -17.66 -10.81 17.19
CA GLY A 405 -16.67 -11.78 16.73
C GLY A 405 -16.42 -12.88 17.74
N GLU A 406 -15.18 -13.05 18.20
CA GLU A 406 -14.80 -14.03 19.23
C GLU A 406 -14.89 -13.48 20.66
N LEU A 407 -15.29 -12.23 20.83
CA LEU A 407 -15.36 -11.56 22.12
C LEU A 407 -16.77 -11.17 22.47
N GLU A 408 -17.03 -11.12 23.76
CA GLU A 408 -18.30 -10.69 24.37
C GLU A 408 -18.06 -9.34 25.06
N ILE A 409 -18.85 -8.35 24.69
CA ILE A 409 -18.89 -7.04 25.34
C ILE A 409 -19.82 -7.13 26.51
N PHE A 410 -19.33 -6.76 27.68
CA PHE A 410 -20.10 -6.83 28.91
C PHE A 410 -20.09 -5.52 29.69
N ARG A 411 -21.15 -5.32 30.46
CA ARG A 411 -21.23 -4.31 31.50
C ARG A 411 -21.69 -4.96 32.78
N ILE A 412 -20.80 -5.00 33.78
CA ILE A 412 -21.06 -5.61 35.08
C ILE A 412 -21.09 -4.51 36.13
N VAL A 413 -22.07 -4.61 37.06
CA VAL A 413 -22.16 -3.78 38.22
C VAL A 413 -22.08 -4.70 39.46
N ALA A 414 -21.24 -4.34 40.42
CA ALA A 414 -21.07 -5.04 41.67
C ALA A 414 -21.01 -4.03 42.82
N THR A 415 -21.36 -4.47 44.02
CA THR A 415 -21.25 -3.69 45.26
C THR A 415 -19.95 -4.06 45.97
N ILE A 416 -19.21 -3.08 46.46
CA ILE A 416 -18.00 -3.33 47.22
C ILE A 416 -18.40 -3.69 48.67
N SER A 417 -18.01 -4.87 49.15
CA SER A 417 -18.21 -5.31 50.52
C SER A 417 -17.16 -4.67 51.44
N PRO A 418 -17.54 -3.81 52.38
CA PRO A 418 -16.60 -3.30 53.38
C PRO A 418 -16.28 -4.43 54.40
N LYS A 419 -15.10 -4.97 54.30
CA LYS A 419 -14.54 -5.78 55.41
C LYS A 419 -13.74 -4.93 56.37
#